data_5d10b1ee8effad960a6d848fb822c286
#
_entry.id   5d10b1ee8effad960a6d848fb822c286
#
_cell.length_a   1.000
_cell.length_b   1.000
_cell.length_c   1.000
_cell.angle_alpha   90.00
_cell.angle_beta   90.00
_cell.angle_gamma   90.00
#
_symmetry.space_group_name_H-M   'P 1'
#
loop_
_entity.id
_entity.type
_entity.pdbx_description
1 polymer ?
#
loop_
_entity_poly.entity_id
_entity_poly.type
_entity_poly.pdbx_seq_one_letter_code
_entity_poly.pdbx_strand_id
1 'polypeptide(L)'
;MSEKRSSPPKRSTGAKRSSSASKKKTTTKATAAQKRAIHRTVRAGVYLFLAFIGVLSMFDVSGFLIDWYRYLFGSFLGFGYYVLPLAFLLAALLLIPHRRGKVRLREAAILMLPVLFGTMAHIVRDRTAYPEGIEGFRMMSYTGRAMTSGGLIS
;
A
#
# COMPACT_ATOMS: atom_id res chain seq x y z
N MET A 1 -41.38 25.37 74.30
CA MET A 1 -41.90 24.23 73.49
C MET A 1 -41.98 24.68 72.04
N SER A 2 -41.07 24.25 71.22
CA SER A 2 -40.96 24.64 69.81
C SER A 2 -41.03 23.38 68.95
N GLU A 3 -42.08 23.25 68.20
CA GLU A 3 -42.45 22.09 67.41
C GLU A 3 -41.70 22.14 66.10
N LYS A 4 -40.84 21.16 65.87
CA LYS A 4 -40.00 21.01 64.69
C LYS A 4 -40.81 20.29 63.59
N ARG A 5 -41.36 21.01 62.58
CA ARG A 5 -42.02 20.44 61.41
C ARG A 5 -40.96 19.79 60.48
N SER A 6 -41.04 18.49 60.39
CA SER A 6 -40.30 17.71 59.37
C SER A 6 -40.95 17.81 58.02
N SER A 7 -40.19 18.29 57.02
CA SER A 7 -40.57 18.27 55.61
C SER A 7 -40.37 16.91 54.97
N PRO A 8 -41.26 16.46 54.04
CA PRO A 8 -41.16 15.16 53.38
C PRO A 8 -40.06 15.16 52.28
N PRO A 9 -39.42 14.01 52.00
CA PRO A 9 -38.37 13.90 51.00
C PRO A 9 -38.96 14.01 49.56
N LYS A 10 -38.39 14.90 48.75
CA LYS A 10 -38.66 15.00 47.32
C LYS A 10 -38.21 13.74 46.61
N ARG A 11 -39.14 13.00 46.07
CA ARG A 11 -38.95 11.89 45.12
C ARG A 11 -38.32 12.43 43.84
N SER A 12 -37.05 12.11 43.57
CA SER A 12 -36.38 12.40 42.33
C SER A 12 -36.79 11.38 41.27
N THR A 13 -37.78 11.74 40.44
CA THR A 13 -38.03 11.08 39.16
C THR A 13 -37.03 11.64 38.15
N GLY A 14 -35.89 10.98 38.00
CA GLY A 14 -34.84 11.46 37.16
C GLY A 14 -34.19 10.37 36.36
N ALA A 15 -34.29 10.52 35.06
CA ALA A 15 -33.30 10.11 34.11
C ALA A 15 -33.20 8.62 33.68
N LYS A 16 -34.16 8.22 32.88
CA LYS A 16 -34.01 7.10 31.99
C LYS A 16 -33.96 7.61 30.54
N ARG A 17 -32.92 8.40 30.19
CA ARG A 17 -32.80 8.96 28.85
C ARG A 17 -31.35 9.11 28.35
N SER A 18 -30.50 8.08 28.52
CA SER A 18 -29.15 8.17 27.96
C SER A 18 -28.56 6.87 27.34
N SER A 19 -29.33 5.78 27.25
CA SER A 19 -28.76 4.50 26.75
C SER A 19 -28.83 4.28 25.24
N SER A 20 -29.64 5.04 24.50
CA SER A 20 -29.78 4.83 23.04
C SER A 20 -28.72 5.53 22.18
N ALA A 21 -28.18 6.66 22.61
CA ALA A 21 -27.18 7.40 21.85
C ALA A 21 -25.76 6.76 21.90
N SER A 22 -25.45 6.07 23.00
CA SER A 22 -24.18 5.38 23.18
C SER A 22 -24.06 4.11 22.31
N LYS A 23 -25.14 3.36 22.15
CA LYS A 23 -25.16 2.15 21.31
C LYS A 23 -24.98 2.47 19.83
N LYS A 24 -25.51 3.58 19.33
CA LYS A 24 -25.41 3.97 17.91
C LYS A 24 -23.99 4.42 17.54
N LYS A 25 -23.23 5.05 18.44
CA LYS A 25 -21.83 5.45 18.22
C LYS A 25 -20.87 4.26 18.25
N THR A 26 -21.14 3.22 19.02
CA THR A 26 -20.29 2.02 19.08
C THR A 26 -20.46 1.14 17.85
N THR A 27 -21.66 0.98 17.31
CA THR A 27 -21.90 0.20 16.09
C THR A 27 -21.28 0.86 14.85
N THR A 28 -21.33 2.19 14.71
CA THR A 28 -20.70 2.89 13.57
C THR A 28 -19.17 2.86 13.64
N LYS A 29 -18.57 2.88 14.83
CA LYS A 29 -17.11 2.71 14.98
C LYS A 29 -16.65 1.29 14.67
N ALA A 30 -17.43 0.27 15.05
CA ALA A 30 -17.13 -1.13 14.74
C ALA A 30 -17.18 -1.40 13.24
N THR A 31 -18.21 -0.90 12.54
CA THR A 31 -18.32 -1.04 11.07
C THR A 31 -17.23 -0.29 10.31
N ALA A 32 -16.80 0.88 10.78
CA ALA A 32 -15.69 1.62 10.17
C ALA A 32 -14.33 0.92 10.38
N ALA A 33 -14.10 0.32 11.55
CA ALA A 33 -12.90 -0.48 11.84
C ALA A 33 -12.87 -1.76 10.99
N GLN A 34 -13.99 -2.42 10.83
CA GLN A 34 -14.13 -3.61 9.99
C GLN A 34 -13.86 -3.31 8.52
N LYS A 35 -14.41 -2.22 7.97
CA LYS A 35 -14.12 -1.79 6.59
C LYS A 35 -12.63 -1.53 6.37
N ARG A 36 -11.95 -0.87 7.33
CA ARG A 36 -10.50 -0.64 7.25
C ARG A 36 -9.69 -1.92 7.30
N ALA A 37 -10.12 -2.91 8.09
CA ALA A 37 -9.47 -4.22 8.14
C ALA A 37 -9.60 -4.95 6.80
N ILE A 38 -10.79 -4.98 6.20
CA ILE A 38 -11.05 -5.59 4.90
C ILE A 38 -10.16 -4.95 3.81
N HIS A 39 -10.12 -3.62 3.75
CA HIS A 39 -9.27 -2.93 2.76
C HIS A 39 -7.79 -3.24 2.91
N ARG A 40 -7.28 -3.46 4.13
CA ARG A 40 -5.89 -3.87 4.35
C ARG A 40 -5.64 -5.29 3.87
N THR A 41 -6.53 -6.22 4.20
CA THR A 41 -6.41 -7.62 3.76
C THR A 41 -6.46 -7.72 2.24
N VAL A 42 -7.37 -6.99 1.58
CA VAL A 42 -7.44 -6.94 0.12
C VAL A 42 -6.16 -6.40 -0.49
N ARG A 43 -5.60 -5.30 0.04
CA ARG A 43 -4.32 -4.76 -0.43
C ARG A 43 -3.17 -5.74 -0.24
N ALA A 44 -3.07 -6.37 0.92
CA ALA A 44 -2.04 -7.38 1.18
C ALA A 44 -2.16 -8.55 0.19
N GLY A 45 -3.38 -9.00 -0.10
CA GLY A 45 -3.65 -10.02 -1.12
C GLY A 45 -3.22 -9.60 -2.52
N VAL A 46 -3.51 -8.35 -2.91
CA VAL A 46 -3.07 -7.79 -4.21
C VAL A 46 -1.55 -7.75 -4.31
N TYR A 47 -0.85 -7.27 -3.29
CA TYR A 47 0.61 -7.24 -3.30
C TYR A 47 1.23 -8.63 -3.34
N LEU A 48 0.66 -9.58 -2.61
CA LEU A 48 1.11 -10.97 -2.64
C LEU A 48 0.92 -11.59 -4.04
N PHE A 49 -0.20 -11.31 -4.68
CA PHE A 49 -0.49 -11.75 -6.04
C PHE A 49 0.49 -11.13 -7.06
N LEU A 50 0.75 -9.82 -6.96
CA LEU A 50 1.73 -9.14 -7.81
C LEU A 50 3.15 -9.65 -7.57
N ALA A 51 3.53 -9.92 -6.33
CA ALA A 51 4.81 -10.53 -6.00
C ALA A 51 4.95 -11.92 -6.63
N PHE A 52 3.90 -12.72 -6.56
CA PHE A 52 3.88 -14.06 -7.15
C PHE A 52 4.04 -14.03 -8.68
N ILE A 53 3.29 -13.15 -9.37
CA ILE A 53 3.46 -12.94 -10.82
C ILE A 53 4.88 -12.47 -11.14
N GLY A 54 5.42 -11.54 -10.35
CA GLY A 54 6.77 -11.03 -10.54
C GLY A 54 7.83 -12.12 -10.40
N VAL A 55 7.68 -13.02 -9.43
CA VAL A 55 8.57 -14.18 -9.27
C VAL A 55 8.44 -15.15 -10.46
N LEU A 56 7.22 -15.49 -10.88
CA LEU A 56 7.01 -16.36 -12.05
C LEU A 56 7.64 -15.75 -13.31
N SER A 57 7.58 -14.45 -13.45
CA SER A 57 8.18 -13.73 -14.58
C SER A 57 9.72 -13.80 -14.61
N MET A 58 10.37 -14.08 -13.48
CA MET A 58 11.82 -14.33 -13.41
C MET A 58 12.21 -15.73 -13.91
N PHE A 59 11.29 -16.69 -13.87
CA PHE A 59 11.52 -18.06 -14.33
C PHE A 59 11.18 -18.28 -15.81
N ASP A 60 11.08 -17.22 -16.61
CA ASP A 60 10.76 -17.26 -18.06
C ASP A 60 9.44 -18.00 -18.38
N VAL A 61 8.53 -18.07 -17.42
CA VAL A 61 7.20 -18.58 -17.67
C VAL A 61 6.50 -17.61 -18.61
N SER A 62 6.05 -18.12 -19.76
CA SER A 62 5.27 -17.35 -20.73
C SER A 62 3.78 -17.41 -20.43
N GLY A 63 3.09 -16.28 -20.52
CA GLY A 63 1.65 -16.19 -20.34
C GLY A 63 1.20 -14.74 -20.48
N PHE A 64 0.02 -14.52 -21.04
CA PHE A 64 -0.49 -13.18 -21.33
C PHE A 64 -0.33 -12.19 -20.16
N LEU A 65 -0.67 -12.61 -18.95
CA LEU A 65 -0.58 -11.77 -17.76
C LEU A 65 0.87 -11.51 -17.34
N ILE A 66 1.73 -12.51 -17.47
CA ILE A 66 3.15 -12.45 -17.11
C ILE A 66 3.90 -11.58 -18.12
N ASP A 67 3.63 -11.76 -19.42
CA ASP A 67 4.23 -10.98 -20.49
C ASP A 67 3.81 -9.51 -20.41
N TRP A 68 2.53 -9.25 -20.10
CA TRP A 68 2.03 -7.90 -19.86
C TRP A 68 2.69 -7.24 -18.65
N TYR A 69 2.84 -7.99 -17.54
CA TYR A 69 3.54 -7.54 -16.34
C TYR A 69 5.02 -7.21 -16.64
N ARG A 70 5.73 -8.11 -17.33
CA ARG A 70 7.12 -7.92 -17.78
C ARG A 70 7.25 -6.71 -18.68
N TYR A 71 6.36 -6.55 -19.65
CA TYR A 71 6.34 -5.41 -20.54
C TYR A 71 6.14 -4.10 -19.81
N LEU A 72 5.14 -4.04 -18.93
CA LEU A 72 4.81 -2.83 -18.17
C LEU A 72 5.96 -2.45 -17.22
N PHE A 73 6.29 -3.32 -16.30
CA PHE A 73 7.26 -3.01 -15.25
C PHE A 73 8.69 -3.01 -15.74
N GLY A 74 9.06 -3.85 -16.69
CA GLY A 74 10.37 -3.83 -17.32
C GLY A 74 10.65 -2.54 -18.06
N SER A 75 9.66 -2.02 -18.81
CA SER A 75 9.79 -0.74 -19.52
C SER A 75 9.96 0.45 -18.58
N PHE A 76 9.24 0.47 -17.45
CA PHE A 76 9.26 1.59 -16.50
C PHE A 76 10.43 1.54 -15.52
N LEU A 77 10.75 0.37 -14.98
CA LEU A 77 11.73 0.23 -13.90
C LEU A 77 13.09 -0.32 -14.39
N GLY A 78 13.15 -0.89 -15.59
CA GLY A 78 14.37 -1.49 -16.12
C GLY A 78 14.97 -2.50 -15.14
N PHE A 79 16.19 -2.25 -14.68
CA PHE A 79 16.88 -3.12 -13.72
C PHE A 79 16.16 -3.22 -12.35
N GLY A 80 15.43 -2.19 -11.96
CA GLY A 80 14.59 -2.18 -10.75
C GLY A 80 13.48 -3.23 -10.75
N TYR A 81 13.13 -3.77 -11.92
CA TYR A 81 12.18 -4.86 -12.07
C TYR A 81 12.51 -6.10 -11.24
N TYR A 82 13.78 -6.45 -11.10
CA TYR A 82 14.21 -7.60 -10.27
C TYR A 82 13.93 -7.41 -8.78
N VAL A 83 13.91 -6.16 -8.31
CA VAL A 83 13.64 -5.82 -6.90
C VAL A 83 12.14 -5.72 -6.63
N LEU A 84 11.31 -5.56 -7.68
CA LEU A 84 9.88 -5.32 -7.58
C LEU A 84 9.10 -6.43 -6.84
N PRO A 85 9.29 -7.74 -7.14
CA PRO A 85 8.60 -8.80 -6.42
C PRO A 85 8.94 -8.81 -4.94
N LEU A 86 10.21 -8.53 -4.60
CA LEU A 86 10.64 -8.43 -3.21
C LEU A 86 9.98 -7.23 -2.49
N ALA A 87 9.88 -6.09 -3.16
CA ALA A 87 9.20 -4.92 -2.62
C ALA A 87 7.71 -5.18 -2.37
N PHE A 88 7.01 -5.85 -3.28
CA PHE A 88 5.62 -6.25 -3.09
C PHE A 88 5.45 -7.26 -1.96
N LEU A 89 6.35 -8.22 -1.83
CA LEU A 89 6.36 -9.18 -0.73
C LEU A 89 6.53 -8.47 0.62
N LEU A 90 7.50 -7.57 0.73
CA LEU A 90 7.75 -6.78 1.94
C LEU A 90 6.56 -5.88 2.27
N ALA A 91 5.93 -5.25 1.28
CA ALA A 91 4.73 -4.45 1.47
C ALA A 91 3.56 -5.32 1.99
N ALA A 92 3.36 -6.51 1.44
CA ALA A 92 2.36 -7.46 1.92
C ALA A 92 2.61 -7.88 3.36
N LEU A 93 3.85 -8.27 3.68
CA LEU A 93 4.25 -8.66 5.03
C LEU A 93 4.08 -7.51 6.03
N LEU A 94 4.33 -6.27 5.64
CA LEU A 94 4.12 -5.10 6.48
C LEU A 94 2.64 -4.89 6.82
N LEU A 95 1.72 -5.17 5.88
CA LEU A 95 0.29 -4.97 6.07
C LEU A 95 -0.35 -6.00 7.00
N ILE A 96 0.16 -7.23 7.06
CA ILE A 96 -0.40 -8.34 7.83
C ILE A 96 -0.31 -8.09 9.36
N PRO A 97 0.88 -7.88 9.96
CA PRO A 97 1.04 -7.82 11.42
C PRO A 97 0.69 -6.46 12.02
N HIS A 98 0.78 -5.36 11.28
CA HIS A 98 0.63 -4.02 11.85
C HIS A 98 -0.83 -3.58 11.97
N ARG A 99 -1.43 -3.87 13.13
CA ARG A 99 -2.80 -3.42 13.46
C ARG A 99 -2.90 -1.93 13.81
N ARG A 100 -1.79 -1.25 14.18
CA ARG A 100 -1.79 0.16 14.64
C ARG A 100 -0.60 0.93 14.07
N GLY A 101 -0.84 2.12 13.51
CA GLY A 101 0.20 3.05 13.08
C GLY A 101 0.06 3.61 11.66
N LYS A 102 0.94 4.57 11.32
CA LYS A 102 1.03 5.20 9.97
C LYS A 102 1.75 4.26 9.00
N VAL A 103 1.09 3.18 8.60
CA VAL A 103 1.66 2.15 7.70
C VAL A 103 1.89 2.70 6.29
N ARG A 104 1.09 3.69 5.85
CA ARG A 104 1.14 4.24 4.49
C ARG A 104 2.50 4.77 4.07
N LEU A 105 3.20 5.46 4.99
CA LEU A 105 4.52 6.01 4.67
C LEU A 105 5.56 4.91 4.47
N ARG A 106 5.53 3.88 5.31
CA ARG A 106 6.42 2.72 5.20
C ARG A 106 6.13 1.89 3.95
N GLU A 107 4.86 1.70 3.63
CA GLU A 107 4.40 1.06 2.40
C GLU A 107 4.92 1.82 1.16
N ALA A 108 4.75 3.15 1.13
CA ALA A 108 5.26 3.99 0.05
C ALA A 108 6.79 3.92 -0.07
N ALA A 109 7.52 3.95 1.06
CA ALA A 109 8.97 3.83 1.06
C ALA A 109 9.46 2.48 0.49
N ILE A 110 8.79 1.38 0.81
CA ILE A 110 9.11 0.05 0.26
C ILE A 110 8.84 0.00 -1.24
N LEU A 111 7.72 0.58 -1.70
CA LEU A 111 7.37 0.61 -3.12
C LEU A 111 8.27 1.54 -3.95
N MET A 112 8.97 2.48 -3.30
CA MET A 112 9.99 3.33 -3.96
C MET A 112 11.34 2.62 -4.14
N LEU A 113 11.60 1.52 -3.43
CA LEU A 113 12.85 0.77 -3.54
C LEU A 113 13.18 0.34 -4.99
N PRO A 114 12.27 -0.27 -5.76
CA PRO A 114 12.55 -0.64 -7.13
C PRO A 114 12.93 0.55 -8.03
N VAL A 115 12.29 1.71 -7.81
CA VAL A 115 12.59 2.95 -8.54
C VAL A 115 14.01 3.42 -8.21
N LEU A 116 14.37 3.47 -6.93
CA LEU A 116 15.71 3.86 -6.51
C LEU A 116 16.79 2.91 -7.05
N PHE A 117 16.52 1.61 -7.04
CA PHE A 117 17.44 0.62 -7.64
C PHE A 117 17.57 0.79 -9.14
N GLY A 118 16.46 1.06 -9.84
CA GLY A 118 16.46 1.37 -11.27
C GLY A 118 17.32 2.60 -11.58
N THR A 119 17.09 3.69 -10.84
CA THR A 119 17.84 4.94 -10.99
C THR A 119 19.34 4.74 -10.72
N MET A 120 19.67 4.03 -9.64
CA MET A 120 21.06 3.74 -9.30
C MET A 120 21.74 2.88 -10.37
N ALA A 121 21.06 1.87 -10.89
CA ALA A 121 21.57 1.04 -11.97
C ALA A 121 21.81 1.86 -13.26
N HIS A 122 20.92 2.81 -13.56
CA HIS A 122 21.08 3.72 -14.68
C HIS A 122 22.35 4.58 -14.56
N ILE A 123 22.55 5.20 -13.39
CA ILE A 123 23.73 6.05 -13.15
C ILE A 123 25.04 5.26 -13.24
N VAL A 124 25.06 4.04 -12.71
CA VAL A 124 26.30 3.23 -12.63
C VAL A 124 26.62 2.54 -13.95
N ARG A 125 25.59 2.05 -14.64
CA ARG A 125 25.77 1.13 -15.76
C ARG A 125 25.63 1.80 -17.12
N ASP A 126 24.76 2.79 -17.22
CA ASP A 126 24.45 3.44 -18.49
C ASP A 126 24.99 4.87 -18.48
N ARG A 127 26.22 5.03 -19.03
CA ARG A 127 26.87 6.33 -19.22
C ARG A 127 26.65 6.90 -20.60
N THR A 128 25.81 6.24 -21.42
CA THR A 128 25.52 6.69 -22.79
C THR A 128 24.58 7.89 -22.76
N ALA A 129 24.93 8.95 -23.48
CA ALA A 129 24.04 10.07 -23.70
C ALA A 129 22.89 9.62 -24.63
N TYR A 130 21.68 9.66 -24.14
CA TYR A 130 20.51 9.40 -24.95
C TYR A 130 20.23 10.62 -25.84
N PRO A 131 19.79 10.42 -27.11
CA PRO A 131 19.35 11.50 -27.95
C PRO A 131 18.15 12.23 -27.33
N GLU A 132 18.08 13.53 -27.50
CA GLU A 132 16.98 14.35 -26.99
C GLU A 132 15.66 14.04 -27.74
N GLY A 133 14.53 14.19 -27.01
CA GLY A 133 13.19 14.07 -27.60
C GLY A 133 12.62 12.65 -27.60
N ILE A 134 11.73 12.40 -28.58
CA ILE A 134 10.94 11.15 -28.66
C ILE A 134 11.83 9.93 -28.91
N GLU A 135 12.94 10.10 -29.62
CA GLU A 135 13.89 9.01 -29.90
C GLU A 135 14.61 8.56 -28.61
N GLY A 136 15.02 9.49 -27.77
CA GLY A 136 15.58 9.17 -26.45
C GLY A 136 14.60 8.40 -25.58
N PHE A 137 13.33 8.82 -25.55
CA PHE A 137 12.27 8.12 -24.85
C PHE A 137 12.04 6.69 -25.35
N ARG A 138 12.04 6.52 -26.68
CA ARG A 138 11.96 5.19 -27.32
C ARG A 138 13.15 4.32 -26.94
N MET A 139 14.35 4.88 -27.01
CA MET A 139 15.57 4.14 -26.68
C MET A 139 15.62 3.73 -25.22
N MET A 140 15.23 4.62 -24.28
CA MET A 140 15.09 4.32 -22.87
C MET A 140 14.07 3.20 -22.59
N SER A 141 12.94 3.19 -23.32
CA SER A 141 11.95 2.12 -23.14
C SER A 141 12.45 0.78 -23.66
N TYR A 142 13.26 0.78 -24.74
CA TYR A 142 13.88 -0.42 -25.30
C TYR A 142 14.94 -1.00 -24.36
N THR A 143 15.84 -0.15 -23.89
CA THR A 143 16.90 -0.56 -22.94
C THR A 143 16.33 -0.96 -21.58
N GLY A 144 15.22 -0.33 -21.13
CA GLY A 144 14.47 -0.75 -19.95
C GLY A 144 13.88 -2.15 -20.11
N ARG A 145 13.30 -2.47 -21.27
CA ARG A 145 12.77 -3.81 -21.57
C ARG A 145 13.87 -4.87 -21.62
N ALA A 146 15.02 -4.53 -22.18
CA ALA A 146 16.19 -5.40 -22.20
C ALA A 146 16.83 -5.55 -20.80
N MET A 147 16.30 -4.85 -19.78
CA MET A 147 16.80 -4.81 -18.40
C MET A 147 18.29 -4.43 -18.32
N THR A 148 18.77 -3.67 -19.28
CA THR A 148 20.16 -3.21 -19.36
C THR A 148 20.36 -1.83 -18.73
N SER A 149 19.29 -1.05 -18.61
CA SER A 149 19.28 0.30 -18.01
C SER A 149 18.21 0.46 -16.94
N GLY A 150 18.10 1.65 -16.38
CA GLY A 150 17.13 1.96 -15.32
C GLY A 150 15.66 2.02 -15.75
N GLY A 151 15.36 2.06 -17.05
CA GLY A 151 14.01 2.24 -17.55
C GLY A 151 13.54 3.71 -17.59
N LEU A 152 12.23 3.93 -17.80
CA LEU A 152 11.64 5.27 -18.06
C LEU A 152 11.52 6.16 -16.83
N ILE A 153 11.55 5.60 -15.61
CA ILE A 153 11.34 6.33 -14.36
C ILE A 153 12.65 6.59 -13.62
N SER A 154 13.74 6.00 -14.06
CA SER A 154 15.06 6.10 -13.42
C SER A 154 15.88 7.31 -13.85
#